data_8d063c55974f318bf11fe03eec95faf9
#
_entry.id   8d063c55974f318bf11fe03eec95faf9
#
_cell.length_a   1.000
_cell.length_b   1.000
_cell.length_c   1.000
_cell.angle_alpha   90.00
_cell.angle_beta   90.00
_cell.angle_gamma   90.00
#
_symmetry.space_group_name_H-M   'P 1'
#
loop_
_entity.id
_entity.type
_entity.pdbx_description
1 polymer ?
#
loop_
_entity_poly.entity_id
_entity_poly.type
_entity_poly.pdbx_seq_one_letter_code
_entity_poly.pdbx_strand_id
1 'polypeptide(L)'
;MMPVTDSAGLSGSFRRADCRENGGIRWVVSGWCGQPGPAYPRDMELEVRHLRALCAIADAGSLHKAARQLGVSQPSLTTQLRRIERALDGELFLRERTGCRPTPFGRTVLGRARPLLAEMAALVAEARAVARGPRLRIGSTASRALPGWLRRLHRRLPDTETSLVVDVSANALLRMVASGQLDVAFVHEVEGSPLRVPAGLELHVLMEREPQFVSMSRDHPAARRPVVELRDLAADRWTVDPSVDGEWDGLRRVFAGAGLNPPVLHADYHTATSLIVSGEAVAPCQPTSGPRDDMAIRPLSGDPLAVRLLLATRPGAHAEVYEDLRAAYREAALRTPPYRAWLHHHASPLLAA
;
A
#
# COMPACT_ATOMS: atom_id res chain seq x y z
N MET A 1 28.11 57.07 15.75
CA MET A 1 28.27 57.32 17.19
C MET A 1 27.18 56.49 17.89
N MET A 2 27.62 55.51 18.58
CA MET A 2 26.92 54.56 19.46
C MET A 2 27.37 53.12 19.22
N PRO A 3 27.63 52.37 20.25
CA PRO A 3 28.69 51.37 20.19
C PRO A 3 28.14 49.92 20.09
N VAL A 4 29.05 49.09 19.63
CA VAL A 4 29.03 47.62 19.60
C VAL A 4 29.04 47.09 21.02
N THR A 5 28.17 46.11 21.34
CA THR A 5 28.28 45.26 22.52
C THR A 5 28.32 43.78 22.10
N ASP A 6 29.45 43.27 22.22
CA ASP A 6 30.03 42.03 22.75
C ASP A 6 29.22 40.74 22.71
N SER A 7 29.83 39.81 21.96
CA SER A 7 29.50 38.39 21.84
C SER A 7 30.19 37.64 23.01
N ALA A 8 29.43 37.05 23.91
CA ALA A 8 29.95 36.10 24.88
C ALA A 8 29.97 34.67 24.31
N GLY A 9 31.18 34.16 24.15
CA GLY A 9 31.45 32.80 23.72
C GLY A 9 31.11 31.75 24.79
N LEU A 10 30.59 30.63 24.35
CA LEU A 10 30.52 29.38 25.08
C LEU A 10 31.44 28.33 24.44
N SER A 11 32.68 28.29 24.95
CA SER A 11 33.63 27.21 24.70
C SER A 11 33.38 26.10 25.72
N GLY A 12 32.67 25.04 25.33
CA GLY A 12 32.57 23.80 26.10
C GLY A 12 33.66 22.82 25.67
N SER A 13 34.65 22.58 26.55
CA SER A 13 35.73 21.63 26.32
C SER A 13 35.23 20.19 26.50
N PHE A 14 35.30 19.39 25.45
CA PHE A 14 35.08 17.94 25.50
C PHE A 14 36.31 17.24 26.10
N ARG A 15 36.18 16.55 27.24
CA ARG A 15 37.14 15.57 27.73
C ARG A 15 36.66 14.17 27.37
N ARG A 16 37.51 13.43 26.64
CA ARG A 16 37.35 12.02 26.34
C ARG A 16 37.70 11.22 27.61
N ALA A 17 36.78 10.46 28.14
CA ALA A 17 37.06 9.41 29.12
C ALA A 17 37.02 8.07 28.44
N ASP A 18 38.18 7.40 28.41
CA ASP A 18 38.38 6.03 27.96
C ASP A 18 37.93 5.08 29.09
N CYS A 19 36.89 4.28 28.84
CA CYS A 19 36.60 3.10 29.65
C CYS A 19 36.15 1.99 28.68
N ARG A 20 37.10 1.10 28.43
CA ARG A 20 36.78 -0.22 27.84
C ARG A 20 36.24 -1.08 28.98
N GLU A 21 34.99 -1.56 28.80
CA GLU A 21 34.55 -2.92 29.08
C GLU A 21 33.04 -3.01 28.85
N ASN A 22 32.65 -4.01 28.03
CA ASN A 22 31.28 -4.41 27.71
C ASN A 22 30.41 -3.47 26.83
N GLY A 23 30.73 -3.39 25.52
CA GLY A 23 29.77 -3.44 24.40
C GLY A 23 28.57 -2.46 24.33
N GLY A 24 28.49 -1.38 25.11
CA GLY A 24 27.37 -0.43 25.06
C GLY A 24 27.85 1.01 25.23
N ILE A 25 27.65 1.84 24.21
CA ILE A 25 27.93 3.29 24.29
C ILE A 25 26.86 3.94 25.16
N ARG A 26 27.24 4.31 26.38
CA ARG A 26 26.41 5.10 27.29
C ARG A 26 26.82 6.57 27.14
N TRP A 27 25.98 7.38 26.56
CA TRP A 27 26.17 8.85 26.54
C TRP A 27 25.76 9.42 27.90
N VAL A 28 26.71 9.96 28.64
CA VAL A 28 26.44 10.76 29.84
C VAL A 28 26.51 12.23 29.45
N VAL A 29 25.36 12.88 29.34
CA VAL A 29 25.28 14.32 29.19
C VAL A 29 25.34 14.91 30.60
N SER A 30 26.51 15.38 31.03
CA SER A 30 26.69 16.17 32.25
C SER A 30 26.39 17.63 31.93
N GLY A 31 25.32 18.14 32.51
CA GLY A 31 25.10 19.61 32.57
C GLY A 31 23.68 20.08 32.26
N TRP A 32 22.68 19.54 32.94
CA TRP A 32 21.43 20.26 33.15
C TRP A 32 21.05 20.16 34.61
N CYS A 33 21.53 21.13 35.38
CA CYS A 33 21.05 21.37 36.74
C CYS A 33 19.81 22.27 36.69
N GLY A 34 18.68 21.75 37.18
CA GLY A 34 17.63 22.57 37.76
C GLY A 34 16.30 22.57 37.04
N GLN A 35 15.53 21.54 37.19
CA GLN A 35 14.15 21.47 37.69
C GLN A 35 13.71 19.99 37.69
N PRO A 36 13.10 19.44 38.73
CA PRO A 36 12.53 18.12 38.68
C PRO A 36 11.34 18.19 37.72
N GLY A 37 11.51 17.56 36.56
CA GLY A 37 10.39 17.28 35.67
C GLY A 37 9.29 16.49 36.39
N PRO A 38 8.04 16.52 35.97
CA PRO A 38 6.97 15.81 36.65
C PRO A 38 7.39 14.36 36.86
N ALA A 39 7.36 13.93 38.12
CA ALA A 39 7.70 12.58 38.52
C ALA A 39 6.73 11.62 37.87
N TYR A 40 7.15 11.00 36.78
CA TYR A 40 6.42 9.85 36.22
C TYR A 40 6.52 8.70 37.23
N PRO A 41 5.40 8.03 37.55
CA PRO A 41 5.42 6.88 38.43
C PRO A 41 6.45 5.88 37.96
N ARG A 42 7.30 5.37 38.85
CA ARG A 42 8.39 4.42 38.51
C ARG A 42 7.92 3.00 38.12
N ASP A 43 6.64 2.79 37.92
CA ASP A 43 6.06 1.52 37.56
C ASP A 43 5.80 1.44 36.04
N MET A 44 6.77 0.86 35.38
CA MET A 44 6.85 0.44 33.99
C MET A 44 6.61 1.54 32.91
N GLU A 45 7.70 2.02 32.37
CA GLU A 45 7.70 2.82 31.15
C GLU A 45 7.29 1.95 29.94
N LEU A 46 6.24 2.35 29.21
CA LEU A 46 5.83 1.70 27.98
C LEU A 46 6.87 1.93 26.87
N GLU A 47 7.50 0.86 26.44
CA GLU A 47 8.50 0.90 25.38
C GLU A 47 7.89 0.51 24.02
N VAL A 48 8.54 0.91 22.94
CA VAL A 48 8.15 0.59 21.56
C VAL A 48 7.99 -0.92 21.32
N ARG A 49 8.85 -1.73 21.96
CA ARG A 49 8.72 -3.19 21.89
C ARG A 49 7.40 -3.69 22.47
N HIS A 50 6.85 -3.00 23.48
CA HIS A 50 5.55 -3.32 24.08
C HIS A 50 4.42 -3.02 23.10
N LEU A 51 4.46 -1.87 22.43
CA LEU A 51 3.47 -1.50 21.41
C LEU A 51 3.49 -2.48 20.23
N ARG A 52 4.70 -2.87 19.77
CA ARG A 52 4.86 -3.90 18.71
C ARG A 52 4.26 -5.23 19.13
N ALA A 53 4.48 -5.66 20.38
CA ALA A 53 3.90 -6.89 20.89
C ALA A 53 2.37 -6.85 20.89
N LEU A 54 1.76 -5.75 21.35
CA LEU A 54 0.31 -5.58 21.34
C LEU A 54 -0.29 -5.62 19.91
N CYS A 55 0.32 -4.90 18.98
CA CYS A 55 -0.14 -4.91 17.58
C CYS A 55 0.00 -6.31 16.94
N ALA A 56 1.13 -6.98 17.14
CA ALA A 56 1.35 -8.34 16.63
C ALA A 56 0.33 -9.35 17.17
N ILE A 57 -0.05 -9.25 18.47
CA ILE A 57 -1.07 -10.11 19.08
C ILE A 57 -2.44 -9.84 18.43
N ALA A 58 -2.79 -8.56 18.24
CA ALA A 58 -4.05 -8.18 17.63
C ALA A 58 -4.16 -8.63 16.16
N ASP A 59 -3.09 -8.48 15.40
CA ASP A 59 -3.07 -8.80 13.97
C ASP A 59 -3.04 -10.32 13.73
N ALA A 60 -2.30 -11.07 14.56
CA ALA A 60 -2.24 -12.53 14.47
C ALA A 60 -3.49 -13.23 15.04
N GLY A 61 -4.26 -12.56 15.89
CA GLY A 61 -5.40 -13.14 16.61
C GLY A 61 -5.03 -14.31 17.53
N SER A 62 -3.74 -14.54 17.81
CA SER A 62 -3.22 -15.65 18.60
C SER A 62 -1.85 -15.32 19.20
N LEU A 63 -1.70 -15.54 20.51
CA LEU A 63 -0.42 -15.37 21.20
C LEU A 63 0.69 -16.26 20.63
N HIS A 64 0.35 -17.50 20.23
CA HIS A 64 1.31 -18.42 19.63
C HIS A 64 1.83 -17.90 18.27
N LYS A 65 0.92 -17.47 17.38
CA LYS A 65 1.29 -16.92 16.08
C LYS A 65 2.09 -15.63 16.23
N ALA A 66 1.65 -14.71 17.12
CA ALA A 66 2.36 -13.47 17.42
C ALA A 66 3.77 -13.70 17.96
N ALA A 67 3.95 -14.65 18.88
CA ALA A 67 5.25 -14.99 19.42
C ALA A 67 6.22 -15.47 18.32
N ARG A 68 5.74 -16.31 17.39
CA ARG A 68 6.53 -16.75 16.22
C ARG A 68 6.92 -15.57 15.32
N GLN A 69 5.99 -14.66 15.03
CA GLN A 69 6.27 -13.46 14.22
C GLN A 69 7.31 -12.53 14.86
N LEU A 70 7.28 -12.44 16.20
CA LEU A 70 8.21 -11.60 16.96
C LEU A 70 9.54 -12.30 17.29
N GLY A 71 9.70 -13.57 16.95
CA GLY A 71 10.91 -14.33 17.25
C GLY A 71 11.13 -14.59 18.74
N VAL A 72 10.05 -14.64 19.54
CA VAL A 72 10.08 -14.88 21.00
C VAL A 72 9.30 -16.14 21.39
N SER A 73 9.54 -16.66 22.61
CA SER A 73 8.73 -17.75 23.11
C SER A 73 7.34 -17.27 23.56
N GLN A 74 6.30 -18.12 23.38
CA GLN A 74 4.94 -17.79 23.83
C GLN A 74 4.85 -17.48 25.35
N PRO A 75 5.55 -18.20 26.26
CA PRO A 75 5.58 -17.82 27.67
C PRO A 75 6.16 -16.41 27.91
N SER A 76 7.23 -16.05 27.18
CA SER A 76 7.81 -14.69 27.27
C SER A 76 6.81 -13.62 26.83
N LEU A 77 6.15 -13.81 25.67
CA LEU A 77 5.14 -12.87 25.19
C LEU A 77 3.94 -12.77 26.17
N THR A 78 3.53 -13.89 26.74
CA THR A 78 2.46 -13.92 27.76
C THR A 78 2.84 -13.13 29.02
N THR A 79 4.07 -13.28 29.49
CA THR A 79 4.57 -12.52 30.65
C THR A 79 4.68 -11.03 30.34
N GLN A 80 5.13 -10.68 29.14
CA GLN A 80 5.20 -9.31 28.65
C GLN A 80 3.80 -8.68 28.57
N LEU A 81 2.83 -9.37 28.00
CA LEU A 81 1.43 -8.89 27.93
C LEU A 81 0.88 -8.59 29.35
N ARG A 82 1.02 -9.53 30.29
CA ARG A 82 0.54 -9.34 31.67
C ARG A 82 1.21 -8.15 32.37
N ARG A 83 2.47 -7.84 32.05
CA ARG A 83 3.16 -6.64 32.57
C ARG A 83 2.56 -5.37 31.99
N ILE A 84 2.28 -5.36 30.68
CA ILE A 84 1.66 -4.21 30.01
C ILE A 84 0.24 -3.99 30.57
N GLU A 85 -0.57 -5.03 30.71
CA GLU A 85 -1.92 -4.96 31.24
C GLU A 85 -1.95 -4.44 32.70
N ARG A 86 -1.00 -4.86 33.53
CA ARG A 86 -0.85 -4.32 34.88
C ARG A 86 -0.45 -2.85 34.91
N ALA A 87 0.44 -2.44 34.01
CA ALA A 87 0.90 -1.06 33.95
C ALA A 87 -0.18 -0.10 33.41
N LEU A 88 -1.10 -0.60 32.62
CA LEU A 88 -2.23 0.14 32.08
C LEU A 88 -3.52 -0.04 32.91
N ASP A 89 -3.44 -0.81 34.00
CA ASP A 89 -4.54 -1.11 34.91
C ASP A 89 -5.81 -1.63 34.18
N GLY A 90 -5.58 -2.52 33.18
CA GLY A 90 -6.70 -3.09 32.43
C GLY A 90 -6.33 -4.20 31.47
N GLU A 91 -7.27 -5.13 31.26
CA GLU A 91 -7.11 -6.21 30.30
C GLU A 91 -7.23 -5.69 28.85
N LEU A 92 -6.21 -5.97 28.05
CA LEU A 92 -6.16 -5.56 26.63
C LEU A 92 -6.75 -6.62 25.70
N PHE A 93 -6.68 -7.90 26.10
CA PHE A 93 -7.13 -8.99 25.25
C PHE A 93 -7.97 -10.02 26.02
N LEU A 94 -9.06 -10.45 25.40
CA LEU A 94 -9.85 -11.60 25.80
C LEU A 94 -9.26 -12.87 25.17
N ARG A 95 -9.04 -13.90 25.98
CA ARG A 95 -8.60 -15.23 25.52
C ARG A 95 -9.82 -16.12 25.33
N GLU A 96 -10.04 -16.56 24.11
CA GLU A 96 -11.11 -17.46 23.73
C GLU A 96 -10.51 -18.79 23.22
N ARG A 97 -11.33 -19.83 23.15
CA ARG A 97 -10.89 -21.13 22.58
C ARG A 97 -10.44 -21.03 21.12
N THR A 98 -10.95 -20.03 20.40
CA THR A 98 -10.64 -19.77 18.98
C THR A 98 -9.52 -18.75 18.78
N GLY A 99 -8.96 -18.13 19.83
CA GLY A 99 -7.90 -17.17 19.69
C GLY A 99 -7.85 -16.07 20.75
N CYS A 100 -7.37 -14.91 20.36
CA CYS A 100 -7.16 -13.74 21.21
C CYS A 100 -7.77 -12.50 20.53
N ARG A 101 -8.73 -11.85 21.18
CA ARG A 101 -9.40 -10.65 20.65
C ARG A 101 -9.18 -9.44 21.54
N PRO A 102 -9.01 -8.23 20.98
CA PRO A 102 -8.90 -7.01 21.78
C PRO A 102 -10.19 -6.69 22.54
N THR A 103 -10.06 -6.31 23.81
CA THR A 103 -11.15 -5.71 24.60
C THR A 103 -11.53 -4.33 24.04
N PRO A 104 -12.62 -3.68 24.49
CA PRO A 104 -12.89 -2.27 24.19
C PRO A 104 -11.69 -1.37 24.57
N PHE A 105 -11.12 -1.56 25.76
CA PHE A 105 -9.93 -0.87 26.23
C PHE A 105 -8.72 -1.20 25.34
N GLY A 106 -8.49 -2.47 25.01
CA GLY A 106 -7.45 -2.90 24.07
C GLY A 106 -7.56 -2.23 22.70
N ARG A 107 -8.78 -2.07 22.14
CA ARG A 107 -8.99 -1.34 20.88
C ARG A 107 -8.57 0.13 20.99
N THR A 108 -8.89 0.79 22.09
CA THR A 108 -8.46 2.19 22.34
C THR A 108 -6.94 2.30 22.39
N VAL A 109 -6.27 1.41 23.13
CA VAL A 109 -4.80 1.38 23.21
C VAL A 109 -4.16 1.09 21.86
N LEU A 110 -4.67 0.09 21.13
CA LEU A 110 -4.18 -0.26 19.78
C LEU A 110 -4.39 0.87 18.77
N GLY A 111 -5.49 1.62 18.90
CA GLY A 111 -5.76 2.80 18.07
C GLY A 111 -4.71 3.90 18.26
N ARG A 112 -4.09 3.98 19.42
CA ARG A 112 -2.96 4.91 19.70
C ARG A 112 -1.60 4.29 19.40
N ALA A 113 -1.44 2.99 19.65
CA ALA A 113 -0.16 2.31 19.44
C ALA A 113 0.25 2.24 17.96
N ARG A 114 -0.69 1.97 17.07
CA ARG A 114 -0.41 1.87 15.62
C ARG A 114 0.13 3.16 15.01
N PRO A 115 -0.47 4.34 15.22
CA PRO A 115 0.09 5.60 14.75
C PRO A 115 1.50 5.88 15.28
N LEU A 116 1.76 5.63 16.59
CA LEU A 116 3.08 5.83 17.17
C LEU A 116 4.15 4.92 16.53
N LEU A 117 3.81 3.67 16.25
CA LEU A 117 4.71 2.76 15.54
C LEU A 117 4.97 3.20 14.10
N ALA A 118 3.95 3.72 13.42
CA ALA A 118 4.09 4.28 12.09
C ALA A 118 4.99 5.52 12.08
N GLU A 119 4.80 6.43 13.02
CA GLU A 119 5.63 7.63 13.22
C GLU A 119 7.10 7.27 13.47
N MET A 120 7.37 6.31 14.35
CA MET A 120 8.72 5.82 14.58
C MET A 120 9.35 5.17 13.35
N ALA A 121 8.58 4.42 12.59
CA ALA A 121 9.05 3.83 11.34
C ALA A 121 9.39 4.93 10.32
N ALA A 122 8.57 5.98 10.25
CA ALA A 122 8.79 7.15 9.40
C ALA A 122 10.07 7.89 9.82
N LEU A 123 10.26 8.16 11.10
CA LEU A 123 11.47 8.81 11.64
C LEU A 123 12.74 8.03 11.27
N VAL A 124 12.74 6.71 11.46
CA VAL A 124 13.89 5.86 11.11
C VAL A 124 14.13 5.86 9.61
N ALA A 125 13.06 5.84 8.80
CA ALA A 125 13.15 5.91 7.35
C ALA A 125 13.73 7.25 6.88
N GLU A 126 13.29 8.36 7.47
CA GLU A 126 13.77 9.71 7.19
C GLU A 126 15.24 9.88 7.58
N ALA A 127 15.62 9.47 8.79
CA ALA A 127 17.03 9.50 9.22
C ALA A 127 17.93 8.66 8.29
N ARG A 128 17.46 7.49 7.84
CA ARG A 128 18.19 6.68 6.86
C ARG A 128 18.22 7.31 5.47
N ALA A 129 17.17 8.02 5.07
CA ALA A 129 17.12 8.76 3.80
C ALA A 129 18.17 9.88 3.78
N VAL A 130 18.25 10.65 4.88
CA VAL A 130 19.28 11.69 5.03
C VAL A 130 20.70 11.10 4.96
N ALA A 131 20.91 9.91 5.55
CA ALA A 131 22.22 9.26 5.58
C ALA A 131 22.64 8.60 4.26
N ARG A 132 21.69 8.26 3.37
CA ARG A 132 21.93 7.47 2.15
C ARG A 132 21.64 8.22 0.85
N GLY A 133 21.27 9.49 0.92
CA GLY A 133 20.80 10.29 -0.20
C GLY A 133 19.29 10.14 -0.46
N PRO A 134 18.75 10.95 -1.40
CA PRO A 134 17.33 10.97 -1.70
C PRO A 134 16.86 9.63 -2.28
N ARG A 135 15.73 9.14 -1.80
CA ARG A 135 15.09 7.89 -2.23
C ARG A 135 13.63 8.11 -2.53
N LEU A 136 13.14 7.44 -3.58
CA LEU A 136 11.73 7.37 -3.92
C LEU A 136 11.28 5.90 -3.95
N ARG A 137 10.41 5.52 -3.01
CA ARG A 137 9.87 4.17 -2.89
C ARG A 137 8.46 4.14 -3.43
N ILE A 138 8.28 3.44 -4.52
CA ILE A 138 7.04 3.41 -5.29
C ILE A 138 6.35 2.07 -5.08
N GLY A 139 5.05 2.11 -4.77
CA GLY A 139 4.16 0.98 -4.87
C GLY A 139 3.31 1.07 -6.13
N SER A 140 2.93 -0.07 -6.69
CA SER A 140 1.93 -0.08 -7.75
C SER A 140 1.21 -1.41 -7.83
N THR A 141 -0.09 -1.37 -8.11
CA THR A 141 -0.74 -2.50 -8.77
C THR A 141 -0.17 -2.62 -10.19
N ALA A 142 -0.24 -3.83 -10.78
CA ALA A 142 0.34 -4.06 -12.09
C ALA A 142 -0.23 -3.08 -13.14
N SER A 143 0.65 -2.41 -13.90
CA SER A 143 0.24 -1.45 -14.95
C SER A 143 1.27 -1.34 -16.07
N ARG A 144 0.80 -1.18 -17.29
CA ARG A 144 1.65 -0.90 -18.45
C ARG A 144 2.25 0.50 -18.46
N ALA A 145 1.78 1.39 -17.62
CA ALA A 145 2.35 2.72 -17.43
C ALA A 145 3.69 2.71 -16.67
N LEU A 146 3.95 1.68 -15.85
CA LEU A 146 5.12 1.61 -14.97
C LEU A 146 6.46 1.87 -15.67
N PRO A 147 6.80 1.23 -16.80
CA PRO A 147 8.08 1.49 -17.45
C PRO A 147 8.22 2.95 -17.93
N GLY A 148 7.13 3.54 -18.41
CA GLY A 148 7.10 4.95 -18.84
C GLY A 148 7.22 5.90 -17.65
N TRP A 149 6.57 5.60 -16.54
CA TRP A 149 6.64 6.36 -15.31
C TRP A 149 8.04 6.34 -14.70
N LEU A 150 8.65 5.17 -14.53
CA LEU A 150 10.02 5.03 -14.02
C LEU A 150 11.03 5.79 -14.88
N ARG A 151 10.94 5.71 -16.22
CA ARG A 151 11.84 6.48 -17.11
C ARG A 151 11.71 7.99 -16.93
N ARG A 152 10.50 8.51 -16.67
CA ARG A 152 10.25 9.94 -16.41
C ARG A 152 10.83 10.34 -15.07
N LEU A 153 10.61 9.55 -14.03
CA LEU A 153 11.14 9.77 -12.69
C LEU A 153 12.69 9.77 -12.69
N HIS A 154 13.33 8.79 -13.33
CA HIS A 154 14.80 8.76 -13.42
C HIS A 154 15.38 9.97 -14.15
N ARG A 155 14.67 10.52 -15.15
CA ARG A 155 15.12 11.74 -15.83
C ARG A 155 14.93 12.99 -14.97
N ARG A 156 13.86 13.04 -14.18
CA ARG A 156 13.57 14.18 -13.30
C ARG A 156 14.43 14.17 -12.04
N LEU A 157 14.70 13.01 -11.51
CA LEU A 157 15.37 12.77 -10.24
C LEU A 157 16.60 11.87 -10.44
N PRO A 158 17.63 12.31 -11.19
CA PRO A 158 18.78 11.47 -11.57
C PRO A 158 19.58 10.98 -10.37
N ASP A 159 19.66 11.78 -9.31
CA ASP A 159 20.42 11.47 -8.09
C ASP A 159 19.58 10.75 -7.02
N THR A 160 18.33 10.38 -7.35
CA THR A 160 17.40 9.73 -6.41
C THR A 160 17.33 8.23 -6.69
N GLU A 161 17.68 7.42 -5.69
CA GLU A 161 17.49 5.97 -5.78
C GLU A 161 15.99 5.64 -5.80
N THR A 162 15.52 5.01 -6.89
CA THR A 162 14.12 4.62 -7.04
C THR A 162 13.97 3.12 -6.81
N SER A 163 13.05 2.74 -5.94
CA SER A 163 12.64 1.34 -5.74
C SER A 163 11.16 1.14 -6.06
N LEU A 164 10.82 -0.02 -6.60
CA LEU A 164 9.45 -0.37 -6.98
C LEU A 164 9.01 -1.65 -6.30
N VAL A 165 7.83 -1.61 -5.69
CA VAL A 165 7.09 -2.76 -5.18
C VAL A 165 5.82 -2.91 -6.01
N VAL A 166 5.62 -4.08 -6.62
CA VAL A 166 4.37 -4.42 -7.31
C VAL A 166 3.60 -5.42 -6.45
N ASP A 167 2.35 -5.11 -6.14
CA ASP A 167 1.45 -5.97 -5.36
C ASP A 167 0.07 -5.98 -6.02
N VAL A 168 -0.64 -7.07 -5.90
CA VAL A 168 -2.01 -7.20 -6.42
C VAL A 168 -3.04 -6.53 -5.50
N SER A 169 -2.74 -6.41 -4.21
CA SER A 169 -3.61 -5.78 -3.21
C SER A 169 -3.33 -4.28 -3.11
N ALA A 170 -4.25 -3.47 -3.60
CA ALA A 170 -4.26 -2.02 -3.43
C ALA A 170 -4.28 -1.62 -1.94
N ASN A 171 -5.07 -2.34 -1.11
CA ASN A 171 -5.12 -2.10 0.32
C ASN A 171 -3.79 -2.38 1.04
N ALA A 172 -3.00 -3.36 0.56
CA ALA A 172 -1.65 -3.60 1.09
C ALA A 172 -0.72 -2.42 0.79
N LEU A 173 -0.71 -1.95 -0.45
CA LEU A 173 0.09 -0.80 -0.88
C LEU A 173 -0.28 0.47 -0.10
N LEU A 174 -1.57 0.76 0.09
CA LEU A 174 -2.02 1.91 0.89
C LEU A 174 -1.51 1.85 2.33
N ARG A 175 -1.53 0.68 2.97
CA ARG A 175 -0.95 0.50 4.31
C ARG A 175 0.55 0.75 4.32
N MET A 176 1.28 0.34 3.27
CA MET A 176 2.71 0.59 3.16
C MET A 176 3.03 2.09 2.99
N VAL A 177 2.20 2.85 2.27
CA VAL A 177 2.34 4.31 2.20
C VAL A 177 2.06 4.95 3.55
N ALA A 178 0.97 4.56 4.22
CA ALA A 178 0.62 5.08 5.55
C ALA A 178 1.68 4.81 6.61
N SER A 179 2.35 3.66 6.55
CA SER A 179 3.43 3.28 7.46
C SER A 179 4.80 3.86 7.08
N GLY A 180 4.90 4.62 5.99
CA GLY A 180 6.17 5.17 5.51
C GLY A 180 7.12 4.14 4.91
N GLN A 181 6.67 2.95 4.57
CA GLN A 181 7.45 1.95 3.82
C GLN A 181 7.53 2.31 2.33
N LEU A 182 6.48 2.94 1.80
CA LEU A 182 6.44 3.53 0.47
C LEU A 182 6.22 5.04 0.59
N ASP A 183 6.63 5.78 -0.41
CA ASP A 183 6.41 7.22 -0.50
C ASP A 183 5.13 7.53 -1.28
N VAL A 184 4.89 6.76 -2.34
CA VAL A 184 3.71 6.86 -3.20
C VAL A 184 3.22 5.47 -3.60
N ALA A 185 1.92 5.33 -3.92
CA ALA A 185 1.38 4.10 -4.51
C ALA A 185 0.35 4.41 -5.60
N PHE A 186 0.53 3.84 -6.78
CA PHE A 186 -0.46 3.84 -7.85
C PHE A 186 -1.34 2.60 -7.72
N VAL A 187 -2.64 2.81 -7.49
CA VAL A 187 -3.58 1.74 -7.17
C VAL A 187 -4.87 1.84 -7.99
N HIS A 188 -5.53 0.71 -8.15
CA HIS A 188 -6.83 0.59 -8.79
C HIS A 188 -7.90 0.29 -7.74
N GLU A 189 -9.01 0.99 -7.81
CA GLU A 189 -10.20 0.75 -7.00
C GLU A 189 -11.33 0.25 -7.88
N VAL A 190 -11.81 -0.95 -7.62
CA VAL A 190 -12.93 -1.53 -8.38
C VAL A 190 -14.23 -0.79 -8.06
N GLU A 191 -14.98 -0.39 -9.10
CA GLU A 191 -16.25 0.33 -8.95
C GLU A 191 -17.21 -0.43 -8.02
N GLY A 192 -17.74 0.29 -7.00
CA GLY A 192 -18.60 -0.27 -5.97
C GLY A 192 -17.91 -1.17 -4.93
N SER A 193 -16.58 -1.22 -4.88
CA SER A 193 -15.78 -1.90 -3.87
C SER A 193 -14.69 -0.95 -3.34
N PRO A 194 -15.07 0.03 -2.49
CA PRO A 194 -14.14 1.08 -2.05
C PRO A 194 -12.96 0.50 -1.27
N LEU A 195 -11.78 1.08 -1.52
CA LEU A 195 -10.55 0.74 -0.80
C LEU A 195 -10.63 1.18 0.67
N ARG A 196 -9.91 0.47 1.52
CA ARG A 196 -9.74 0.81 2.94
C ARG A 196 -8.58 1.81 3.08
N VAL A 197 -8.89 3.08 2.87
CA VAL A 197 -7.88 4.14 2.90
C VAL A 197 -7.50 4.46 4.36
N PRO A 198 -6.23 4.26 4.76
CA PRO A 198 -5.76 4.68 6.07
C PRO A 198 -5.85 6.20 6.25
N ALA A 199 -6.09 6.65 7.49
CA ALA A 199 -6.06 8.08 7.80
C ALA A 199 -4.68 8.69 7.50
N GLY A 200 -4.68 9.95 7.05
CA GLY A 200 -3.45 10.69 6.76
C GLY A 200 -2.86 10.42 5.37
N LEU A 201 -3.60 9.80 4.46
CA LEU A 201 -3.24 9.71 3.04
C LEU A 201 -4.05 10.71 2.22
N GLU A 202 -3.41 11.25 1.18
CA GLU A 202 -4.03 12.00 0.10
C GLU A 202 -4.16 11.11 -1.13
N LEU A 203 -5.35 11.15 -1.77
CA LEU A 203 -5.61 10.41 -3.00
C LEU A 203 -5.77 11.39 -4.16
N HIS A 204 -4.93 11.23 -5.16
CA HIS A 204 -4.99 11.99 -6.40
C HIS A 204 -5.61 11.12 -7.49
N VAL A 205 -6.75 11.53 -8.01
CA VAL A 205 -7.48 10.76 -9.02
C VAL A 205 -6.86 10.98 -10.38
N LEU A 206 -6.34 9.90 -10.97
CA LEU A 206 -5.85 9.90 -12.34
C LEU A 206 -6.99 9.73 -13.34
N MET A 207 -7.93 8.84 -13.02
CA MET A 207 -9.15 8.59 -13.79
C MET A 207 -10.27 8.14 -12.84
N GLU A 208 -11.42 8.83 -12.92
CA GLU A 208 -12.58 8.50 -12.07
C GLU A 208 -13.23 7.17 -12.46
N ARG A 209 -13.21 6.87 -13.74
CA ARG A 209 -13.81 5.64 -14.25
C ARG A 209 -13.07 5.16 -15.49
N GLU A 210 -12.29 4.09 -15.37
CA GLU A 210 -11.64 3.40 -16.46
C GLU A 210 -12.38 2.08 -16.73
N PRO A 211 -12.80 1.82 -17.98
CA PRO A 211 -13.45 0.56 -18.30
C PRO A 211 -12.47 -0.59 -18.13
N GLN A 212 -12.97 -1.74 -17.70
CA GLN A 212 -12.22 -2.99 -17.83
C GLN A 212 -12.62 -3.67 -19.13
N PHE A 213 -11.63 -4.12 -19.88
CA PHE A 213 -11.81 -4.93 -21.07
C PHE A 213 -11.86 -6.42 -20.69
N VAL A 214 -12.13 -7.27 -21.64
CA VAL A 214 -12.07 -8.71 -21.47
C VAL A 214 -10.95 -9.30 -22.32
N SER A 215 -10.15 -10.17 -21.72
CA SER A 215 -9.15 -11.00 -22.39
C SER A 215 -9.69 -12.40 -22.63
N MET A 216 -9.43 -12.94 -23.81
CA MET A 216 -9.87 -14.26 -24.25
C MET A 216 -8.85 -14.86 -25.21
N SER A 217 -8.94 -16.15 -25.50
CA SER A 217 -8.14 -16.78 -26.55
C SER A 217 -8.36 -16.07 -27.89
N ARG A 218 -7.32 -15.99 -28.71
CA ARG A 218 -7.42 -15.45 -30.06
C ARG A 218 -8.47 -16.19 -30.93
N ASP A 219 -8.64 -17.49 -30.68
CA ASP A 219 -9.56 -18.34 -31.42
C ASP A 219 -10.99 -18.29 -30.89
N HIS A 220 -11.23 -17.58 -29.81
CA HIS A 220 -12.56 -17.43 -29.24
C HIS A 220 -13.52 -16.76 -30.23
N PRO A 221 -14.78 -17.24 -30.38
CA PRO A 221 -15.73 -16.68 -31.34
C PRO A 221 -15.94 -15.17 -31.22
N ALA A 222 -16.01 -14.67 -29.98
CA ALA A 222 -16.16 -13.25 -29.67
C ALA A 222 -14.91 -12.41 -30.00
N ALA A 223 -13.73 -13.01 -30.14
CA ALA A 223 -12.48 -12.30 -30.44
C ALA A 223 -12.50 -11.58 -31.80
N ARG A 224 -13.39 -11.99 -32.72
CA ARG A 224 -13.56 -11.35 -34.03
C ARG A 224 -14.37 -10.07 -33.99
N ARG A 225 -15.10 -9.82 -32.89
CA ARG A 225 -15.94 -8.63 -32.72
C ARG A 225 -15.09 -7.46 -32.21
N PRO A 226 -15.32 -6.22 -32.65
CA PRO A 226 -14.63 -5.04 -32.14
C PRO A 226 -15.03 -4.72 -30.70
N VAL A 227 -16.27 -5.02 -30.33
CA VAL A 227 -16.86 -4.87 -28.98
C VAL A 227 -17.64 -6.14 -28.67
N VAL A 228 -17.58 -6.60 -27.44
CA VAL A 228 -18.22 -7.84 -26.97
C VAL A 228 -19.32 -7.51 -25.96
N GLU A 229 -20.45 -8.15 -26.09
CA GLU A 229 -21.50 -8.05 -25.08
C GLU A 229 -21.24 -9.06 -23.95
N LEU A 230 -21.53 -8.69 -22.71
CA LEU A 230 -21.33 -9.57 -21.55
C LEU A 230 -22.08 -10.92 -21.70
N ARG A 231 -23.25 -10.89 -22.34
CA ARG A 231 -24.07 -12.09 -22.61
C ARG A 231 -23.41 -13.07 -23.58
N ASP A 232 -22.54 -12.59 -24.46
CA ASP A 232 -21.82 -13.45 -25.41
C ASP A 232 -20.81 -14.36 -24.69
N LEU A 233 -20.45 -14.00 -23.47
CA LEU A 233 -19.51 -14.69 -22.60
C LEU A 233 -20.19 -15.40 -21.41
N ALA A 234 -21.51 -15.54 -21.46
CA ALA A 234 -22.30 -16.10 -20.34
C ALA A 234 -22.02 -17.58 -20.08
N ALA A 235 -21.59 -18.33 -21.11
CA ALA A 235 -21.23 -19.73 -20.99
C ALA A 235 -19.74 -19.97 -20.70
N ASP A 236 -18.92 -18.93 -20.81
CA ASP A 236 -17.48 -19.02 -20.57
C ASP A 236 -17.16 -19.08 -19.09
N ARG A 237 -16.04 -19.73 -18.75
CA ARG A 237 -15.47 -19.67 -17.40
C ARG A 237 -14.72 -18.35 -17.23
N TRP A 238 -15.01 -17.65 -16.15
CA TRP A 238 -14.31 -16.41 -15.82
C TRP A 238 -13.24 -16.67 -14.76
N THR A 239 -12.02 -16.17 -14.99
CA THR A 239 -10.99 -16.20 -13.96
C THR A 239 -11.00 -14.92 -13.13
N VAL A 240 -10.77 -15.07 -11.83
CA VAL A 240 -10.71 -14.01 -10.83
C VAL A 240 -9.54 -14.28 -9.91
N ASP A 241 -8.75 -13.27 -9.61
CA ASP A 241 -7.72 -13.36 -8.57
C ASP A 241 -8.32 -12.91 -7.23
N PRO A 242 -8.48 -13.82 -6.25
CA PRO A 242 -9.04 -13.48 -4.95
C PRO A 242 -8.15 -12.54 -4.12
N SER A 243 -6.89 -12.34 -4.54
CA SER A 243 -5.95 -11.42 -3.90
C SER A 243 -6.12 -9.98 -4.38
N VAL A 244 -6.82 -9.75 -5.49
CA VAL A 244 -7.15 -8.42 -6.01
C VAL A 244 -8.35 -7.85 -5.24
N ASP A 245 -8.15 -6.71 -4.60
CA ASP A 245 -9.19 -6.07 -3.78
C ASP A 245 -10.43 -5.71 -4.62
N GLY A 246 -11.56 -6.31 -4.30
CA GLY A 246 -12.87 -6.00 -4.90
C GLY A 246 -13.15 -6.63 -6.28
N GLU A 247 -12.21 -7.31 -6.92
CA GLU A 247 -12.42 -7.87 -8.27
C GLU A 247 -13.59 -8.85 -8.32
N TRP A 248 -13.61 -9.82 -7.41
CA TRP A 248 -14.71 -10.77 -7.33
C TRP A 248 -16.05 -10.11 -7.03
N ASP A 249 -16.08 -9.19 -6.07
CA ASP A 249 -17.31 -8.48 -5.71
C ASP A 249 -17.83 -7.62 -6.86
N GLY A 250 -16.94 -7.01 -7.62
CA GLY A 250 -17.27 -6.24 -8.83
C GLY A 250 -17.90 -7.12 -9.91
N LEU A 251 -17.23 -8.20 -10.26
CA LEU A 251 -17.73 -9.16 -11.28
C LEU A 251 -19.07 -9.76 -10.87
N ARG A 252 -19.21 -10.19 -9.63
CA ARG A 252 -20.47 -10.77 -9.12
C ARG A 252 -21.64 -9.80 -9.23
N ARG A 253 -21.41 -8.50 -8.92
CA ARG A 253 -22.46 -7.46 -9.08
C ARG A 253 -22.86 -7.30 -10.54
N VAL A 254 -21.89 -7.24 -11.43
CA VAL A 254 -22.13 -7.09 -12.88
C VAL A 254 -22.90 -8.28 -13.44
N PHE A 255 -22.52 -9.51 -13.10
CA PHE A 255 -23.24 -10.70 -13.52
C PHE A 255 -24.68 -10.72 -12.98
N ALA A 256 -24.85 -10.44 -11.69
CA ALA A 256 -26.19 -10.37 -11.07
C ALA A 256 -27.06 -9.31 -11.74
N GLY A 257 -26.52 -8.11 -12.01
CA GLY A 257 -27.24 -7.04 -12.73
C GLY A 257 -27.63 -7.39 -14.16
N ALA A 258 -26.86 -8.26 -14.81
CA ALA A 258 -27.15 -8.76 -16.15
C ALA A 258 -28.02 -10.04 -16.16
N GLY A 259 -28.38 -10.59 -15.00
CA GLY A 259 -29.09 -11.85 -14.88
C GLY A 259 -28.26 -13.06 -15.30
N LEU A 260 -26.93 -12.98 -15.21
CA LEU A 260 -25.98 -14.00 -15.60
C LEU A 260 -25.37 -14.70 -14.38
N ASN A 261 -24.95 -15.95 -14.57
CA ASN A 261 -24.23 -16.70 -13.55
C ASN A 261 -23.19 -17.62 -14.20
N PRO A 262 -22.14 -17.03 -14.82
CA PRO A 262 -21.10 -17.82 -15.48
C PRO A 262 -20.28 -18.62 -14.45
N PRO A 263 -19.67 -19.75 -14.85
CA PRO A 263 -18.72 -20.46 -14.03
C PRO A 263 -17.50 -19.59 -13.71
N VAL A 264 -17.01 -19.62 -12.45
CA VAL A 264 -15.85 -18.83 -12.02
C VAL A 264 -14.74 -19.74 -11.53
N LEU A 265 -13.50 -19.43 -11.92
CA LEU A 265 -12.27 -20.05 -11.47
C LEU A 265 -11.46 -19.02 -10.69
N HIS A 266 -11.00 -19.41 -9.50
CA HIS A 266 -10.06 -18.58 -8.72
C HIS A 266 -8.63 -18.95 -9.13
N ALA A 267 -7.93 -18.00 -9.73
CA ALA A 267 -6.58 -18.20 -10.24
C ALA A 267 -5.76 -16.92 -10.15
N ASP A 268 -4.46 -17.06 -9.90
CA ASP A 268 -3.52 -15.96 -10.03
C ASP A 268 -3.33 -15.56 -11.51
N TYR A 269 -2.67 -14.42 -11.73
CA TYR A 269 -2.45 -13.87 -13.07
C TYR A 269 -1.76 -14.87 -14.04
N HIS A 270 -0.80 -15.65 -13.58
CA HIS A 270 -0.07 -16.61 -14.45
C HIS A 270 -0.93 -17.78 -14.86
N THR A 271 -1.65 -18.35 -13.90
CA THR A 271 -2.61 -19.44 -14.15
C THR A 271 -3.77 -18.94 -15.02
N ALA A 272 -4.33 -17.78 -14.73
CA ALA A 272 -5.37 -17.14 -15.53
C ALA A 272 -4.91 -16.95 -16.99
N THR A 273 -3.71 -16.39 -17.20
CA THR A 273 -3.14 -16.23 -18.54
C THR A 273 -3.04 -17.54 -19.30
N SER A 274 -2.59 -18.62 -18.66
CA SER A 274 -2.48 -19.94 -19.27
C SER A 274 -3.85 -20.50 -19.69
N LEU A 275 -4.87 -20.36 -18.79
CA LEU A 275 -6.23 -20.78 -19.07
C LEU A 275 -6.89 -19.97 -20.21
N ILE A 276 -6.60 -18.68 -20.30
CA ILE A 276 -7.11 -17.84 -21.38
C ILE A 276 -6.50 -18.24 -22.72
N VAL A 277 -5.18 -18.43 -22.78
CA VAL A 277 -4.47 -18.81 -24.00
C VAL A 277 -4.95 -20.17 -24.50
N SER A 278 -5.20 -21.14 -23.62
CA SER A 278 -5.74 -22.46 -23.98
C SER A 278 -7.23 -22.43 -24.40
N GLY A 279 -7.91 -21.31 -24.26
CA GLY A 279 -9.34 -21.18 -24.58
C GLY A 279 -10.29 -21.72 -23.50
N GLU A 280 -9.77 -22.01 -22.30
CA GLU A 280 -10.54 -22.58 -21.19
C GLU A 280 -11.26 -21.51 -20.35
N ALA A 281 -10.84 -20.23 -20.47
CA ALA A 281 -11.42 -19.16 -19.68
C ALA A 281 -11.30 -17.79 -20.34
N VAL A 282 -12.03 -16.82 -19.78
CA VAL A 282 -11.91 -15.39 -20.06
C VAL A 282 -11.64 -14.65 -18.75
N ALA A 283 -11.10 -13.42 -18.83
CA ALA A 283 -10.85 -12.61 -17.63
C ALA A 283 -11.05 -11.11 -17.90
N PRO A 284 -11.40 -10.32 -16.88
CA PRO A 284 -11.28 -8.87 -16.96
C PRO A 284 -9.79 -8.50 -17.10
N CYS A 285 -9.52 -7.43 -17.81
CA CYS A 285 -8.17 -6.92 -17.95
C CYS A 285 -8.17 -5.40 -18.12
N GLN A 286 -7.03 -4.78 -17.80
CA GLN A 286 -6.85 -3.36 -18.04
C GLN A 286 -6.89 -3.06 -19.55
N PRO A 287 -7.52 -1.94 -19.98
CA PRO A 287 -7.59 -1.57 -21.38
C PRO A 287 -6.21 -1.23 -21.98
N THR A 288 -5.24 -0.91 -21.13
CA THR A 288 -3.83 -0.70 -21.50
C THR A 288 -3.07 -2.00 -21.76
N SER A 289 -3.66 -3.17 -21.48
CA SER A 289 -3.04 -4.46 -21.77
C SER A 289 -2.72 -4.56 -23.26
N GLY A 290 -1.45 -4.79 -23.57
CA GLY A 290 -1.00 -4.85 -24.95
C GLY A 290 -1.48 -6.12 -25.66
N PRO A 291 -1.63 -6.06 -26.99
CA PRO A 291 -1.96 -7.22 -27.77
C PRO A 291 -0.89 -8.32 -27.63
N ARG A 292 -1.34 -9.56 -27.66
CA ARG A 292 -0.49 -10.75 -27.73
C ARG A 292 -0.95 -11.57 -28.94
N ASP A 293 -0.04 -12.35 -29.51
CA ASP A 293 -0.38 -13.17 -30.67
C ASP A 293 -1.35 -14.31 -30.35
N ASP A 294 -1.39 -14.72 -29.09
CA ASP A 294 -2.19 -15.83 -28.58
C ASP A 294 -3.49 -15.38 -27.85
N MET A 295 -3.69 -14.06 -27.65
CA MET A 295 -4.83 -13.51 -26.93
C MET A 295 -5.48 -12.34 -27.66
N ALA A 296 -6.80 -12.26 -27.56
CA ALA A 296 -7.59 -11.10 -27.94
C ALA A 296 -8.04 -10.32 -26.70
N ILE A 297 -7.97 -8.99 -26.79
CA ILE A 297 -8.47 -8.07 -25.78
C ILE A 297 -9.55 -7.21 -26.42
N ARG A 298 -10.73 -7.17 -25.82
CA ARG A 298 -11.90 -6.47 -26.37
C ARG A 298 -12.61 -5.63 -25.32
N PRO A 299 -13.07 -4.43 -25.66
CA PRO A 299 -13.99 -3.68 -24.82
C PRO A 299 -15.30 -4.43 -24.64
N LEU A 300 -15.90 -4.29 -23.45
CA LEU A 300 -17.25 -4.76 -23.15
C LEU A 300 -18.28 -3.67 -23.47
N SER A 301 -19.36 -4.03 -24.10
CA SER A 301 -20.45 -3.11 -24.45
C SER A 301 -21.06 -2.50 -23.19
N GLY A 302 -21.17 -1.16 -23.16
CA GLY A 302 -21.73 -0.42 -22.03
C GLY A 302 -20.81 -0.31 -20.81
N ASP A 303 -19.54 -0.71 -20.92
CA ASP A 303 -18.53 -0.60 -19.86
C ASP A 303 -19.01 -1.10 -18.49
N PRO A 304 -19.52 -2.35 -18.38
CA PRO A 304 -20.17 -2.83 -17.16
C PRO A 304 -19.19 -2.99 -16.00
N LEU A 305 -17.90 -3.13 -16.29
CA LEU A 305 -16.81 -3.25 -15.33
C LEU A 305 -15.91 -2.01 -15.43
N ALA A 306 -15.63 -1.37 -14.32
CA ALA A 306 -14.74 -0.23 -14.29
C ALA A 306 -13.93 -0.17 -13.00
N VAL A 307 -12.83 0.58 -13.06
CA VAL A 307 -11.98 0.90 -11.90
C VAL A 307 -11.73 2.40 -11.85
N ARG A 308 -11.45 2.90 -10.67
CA ARG A 308 -10.89 4.23 -10.44
C ARG A 308 -9.38 4.12 -10.28
N LEU A 309 -8.64 4.98 -10.96
CA LEU A 309 -7.17 5.00 -10.91
C LEU A 309 -6.72 6.10 -9.95
N LEU A 310 -5.92 5.75 -8.97
CA LEU A 310 -5.54 6.62 -7.87
C LEU A 310 -4.02 6.58 -7.64
N LEU A 311 -3.43 7.76 -7.39
CA LEU A 311 -2.12 7.86 -6.76
C LEU A 311 -2.32 8.24 -5.29
N ALA A 312 -1.86 7.40 -4.38
CA ALA A 312 -1.87 7.65 -2.95
C ALA A 312 -0.52 8.18 -2.49
N THR A 313 -0.54 9.25 -1.69
CA THR A 313 0.66 9.87 -1.09
C THR A 313 0.39 10.23 0.36
N ARG A 314 1.46 10.52 1.12
CA ARG A 314 1.31 11.27 2.37
C ARG A 314 1.20 12.77 2.06
N PRO A 315 0.60 13.59 2.95
CA PRO A 315 0.45 15.03 2.74
C PRO A 315 1.78 15.72 2.44
N GLY A 316 1.73 16.66 1.50
CA GLY A 316 2.89 17.48 1.12
C GLY A 316 3.94 16.79 0.26
N ALA A 317 3.67 15.56 -0.23
CA ALA A 317 4.62 14.78 -1.01
C ALA A 317 4.23 14.74 -2.51
N HIS A 318 5.17 15.15 -3.38
CA HIS A 318 5.32 14.67 -4.76
C HIS A 318 4.21 14.99 -5.78
N ALA A 319 3.70 16.22 -5.84
CA ALA A 319 2.79 16.64 -6.93
C ALA A 319 3.37 16.34 -8.34
N GLU A 320 4.69 16.46 -8.48
CA GLU A 320 5.42 16.21 -9.74
C GLU A 320 5.40 14.73 -10.15
N VAL A 321 5.37 13.80 -9.17
CA VAL A 321 5.28 12.36 -9.41
C VAL A 321 3.94 11.98 -10.05
N TYR A 322 2.87 12.69 -9.68
CA TYR A 322 1.55 12.52 -10.27
C TYR A 322 1.53 12.91 -11.76
N GLU A 323 2.12 14.03 -12.13
CA GLU A 323 2.16 14.46 -13.54
C GLU A 323 2.98 13.50 -14.41
N ASP A 324 4.09 12.97 -13.89
CA ASP A 324 4.87 11.96 -14.59
C ASP A 324 4.10 10.63 -14.77
N LEU A 325 3.31 10.23 -13.75
CA LEU A 325 2.41 9.08 -13.86
C LEU A 325 1.32 9.33 -14.91
N ARG A 326 0.64 10.48 -14.85
CA ARG A 326 -0.42 10.86 -15.79
C ARG A 326 0.08 10.82 -17.23
N ALA A 327 1.25 11.41 -17.48
CA ALA A 327 1.86 11.42 -18.80
C ALA A 327 2.26 10.00 -19.27
N ALA A 328 2.80 9.17 -18.37
CA ALA A 328 3.15 7.78 -18.69
C ALA A 328 1.92 6.92 -18.96
N TYR A 329 0.85 7.12 -18.18
CA TYR A 329 -0.41 6.41 -18.36
C TYR A 329 -1.06 6.78 -19.68
N ARG A 330 -1.13 8.08 -20.01
CA ARG A 330 -1.61 8.57 -21.31
C ARG A 330 -0.83 7.95 -22.47
N GLU A 331 0.49 7.90 -22.37
CA GLU A 331 1.34 7.28 -23.39
C GLU A 331 1.01 5.79 -23.58
N ALA A 332 0.83 5.04 -22.49
CA ALA A 332 0.45 3.64 -22.53
C ALA A 332 -0.95 3.44 -23.15
N ALA A 333 -1.91 4.28 -22.76
CA ALA A 333 -3.28 4.25 -23.27
C ALA A 333 -3.37 4.52 -24.77
N LEU A 334 -2.63 5.51 -25.27
CA LEU A 334 -2.61 5.88 -26.68
C LEU A 334 -1.94 4.83 -27.58
N ARG A 335 -1.10 3.97 -27.03
CA ARG A 335 -0.47 2.85 -27.75
C ARG A 335 -1.41 1.69 -27.98
N THR A 336 -2.54 1.63 -27.28
CA THR A 336 -3.52 0.55 -27.39
C THR A 336 -4.70 1.01 -28.23
N PRO A 337 -4.83 0.58 -29.52
CA PRO A 337 -5.82 1.14 -30.43
C PRO A 337 -7.27 1.05 -29.95
N PRO A 338 -7.76 -0.07 -29.36
CA PRO A 338 -9.13 -0.12 -28.86
C PRO A 338 -9.37 0.87 -27.71
N TYR A 339 -8.38 1.02 -26.81
CA TYR A 339 -8.51 1.94 -25.68
C TYR A 339 -8.41 3.40 -26.13
N ARG A 340 -7.51 3.70 -27.07
CA ARG A 340 -7.44 5.03 -27.68
C ARG A 340 -8.77 5.44 -28.31
N ALA A 341 -9.40 4.54 -29.05
CA ALA A 341 -10.72 4.80 -29.64
C ALA A 341 -11.78 5.07 -28.57
N TRP A 342 -11.78 4.30 -27.49
CA TRP A 342 -12.67 4.50 -26.35
C TRP A 342 -12.45 5.88 -25.69
N LEU A 343 -11.20 6.26 -25.43
CA LEU A 343 -10.86 7.57 -24.84
C LEU A 343 -11.37 8.75 -25.67
N HIS A 344 -11.22 8.67 -27.00
CA HIS A 344 -11.74 9.70 -27.91
C HIS A 344 -13.28 9.74 -27.92
N HIS A 345 -13.92 8.58 -27.95
CA HIS A 345 -15.38 8.49 -27.93
C HIS A 345 -16.00 9.09 -26.66
N HIS A 346 -15.36 8.91 -25.53
CA HIS A 346 -15.83 9.40 -24.23
C HIS A 346 -15.24 10.76 -23.82
N ALA A 347 -14.54 11.46 -24.71
CA ALA A 347 -13.90 12.75 -24.46
C ALA A 347 -13.10 12.74 -23.12
N SER A 348 -12.33 11.65 -22.89
CA SER A 348 -11.66 11.41 -21.61
C SER A 348 -10.72 12.55 -21.21
N PRO A 349 -10.74 12.99 -19.94
CA PRO A 349 -9.80 14.00 -19.41
C PRO A 349 -8.32 13.59 -19.56
N LEU A 350 -8.04 12.31 -19.71
CA LEU A 350 -6.69 11.81 -19.97
C LEU A 350 -6.11 12.32 -21.30
N LEU A 351 -6.96 12.70 -22.26
CA LEU A 351 -6.54 13.27 -23.56
C LEU A 351 -6.24 14.76 -23.50
N ALA A 352 -6.80 15.47 -22.50
CA ALA A 352 -6.46 16.87 -22.27
C ALA A 352 -4.97 17.01 -21.93
N ALA A 353 -4.32 18.00 -22.55
CA ALA A 353 -2.88 18.21 -22.46
C ALA A 353 -2.43 18.62 -21.06
#